data_926aa371aab3753166ad3afc511b4425
#
_entry.id   926aa371aab3753166ad3afc511b4425
#
_cell.length_a   1.000
_cell.length_b   1.000
_cell.length_c   1.000
_cell.angle_alpha   90.00
_cell.angle_beta   90.00
_cell.angle_gamma   90.00
#
_symmetry.space_group_name_H-M   'P 1'
#
loop_
_entity.id
_entity.type
_entity.pdbx_description
1 polymer ?
#
loop_
_entity_poly.entity_id
_entity_poly.type
_entity_poly.pdbx_seq_one_letter_code
_entity_poly.pdbx_strand_id
1 'polypeptide(L)'
;MNYGDKHTEDSLVSRLGRLYGIERGLDCGPNIIMDRYWKIWDGGERQDRYSGCYEADFLYITNGYYLYEVEIKVSIADFRAEQKKNKYHDHPDVKGLYYFVTQELYSKHEDEIKATCKEKGAGLIVDGYPITTVLKPKVRKDVKPLSDNGYIYYLRLFAKKWVRRR
;
A
#
# COMPACT_ATOMS: atom_id res chain seq x y z
N MET A 1 -13.27 -28.44 -6.34
CA MET A 1 -12.74 -27.36 -7.19
C MET A 1 -11.29 -27.14 -6.80
N ASN A 2 -10.36 -27.48 -7.70
CA ASN A 2 -8.93 -27.27 -7.47
C ASN A 2 -8.63 -25.77 -7.57
N TYR A 3 -8.48 -25.08 -6.45
CA TYR A 3 -7.94 -23.73 -6.40
C TYR A 3 -6.40 -23.78 -6.47
N GLY A 4 -5.92 -24.22 -7.63
CA GLY A 4 -4.50 -24.21 -7.98
C GLY A 4 -4.08 -22.93 -8.73
N ASP A 5 -4.82 -21.85 -8.61
CA ASP A 5 -4.41 -20.59 -9.22
C ASP A 5 -3.26 -20.00 -8.40
N LYS A 6 -2.08 -20.02 -9.02
CA LYS A 6 -0.89 -19.37 -8.51
C LYS A 6 -1.25 -17.91 -8.22
N HIS A 7 -1.25 -17.50 -6.95
CA HIS A 7 -1.46 -16.11 -6.58
C HIS A 7 -0.40 -15.25 -7.26
N THR A 8 -0.85 -14.45 -8.22
CA THR A 8 -0.01 -13.44 -8.86
C THR A 8 -0.24 -12.10 -8.17
N GLU A 9 0.71 -11.19 -8.27
CA GLU A 9 0.55 -9.81 -7.78
C GLU A 9 -0.74 -9.18 -8.36
N ASP A 10 -1.02 -9.39 -9.65
CA ASP A 10 -2.22 -8.89 -10.32
C ASP A 10 -3.53 -9.43 -9.71
N SER A 11 -3.56 -10.72 -9.34
CA SER A 11 -4.74 -11.29 -8.68
C SER A 11 -4.95 -10.68 -7.28
N LEU A 12 -3.86 -10.45 -6.54
CA LEU A 12 -3.90 -9.84 -5.22
C LEU A 12 -4.30 -8.36 -5.29
N VAL A 13 -3.80 -7.60 -6.27
CA VAL A 13 -4.25 -6.23 -6.54
C VAL A 13 -5.75 -6.18 -6.81
N SER A 14 -6.27 -7.10 -7.61
CA SER A 14 -7.69 -7.16 -7.93
C SER A 14 -8.55 -7.44 -6.69
N ARG A 15 -8.06 -8.30 -5.78
CA ARG A 15 -8.73 -8.59 -4.49
C ARG A 15 -8.72 -7.39 -3.56
N LEU A 16 -7.59 -6.66 -3.47
CA LEU A 16 -7.51 -5.40 -2.71
C LEU A 16 -8.44 -4.33 -3.29
N GLY A 17 -8.47 -4.18 -4.61
CA GLY A 17 -9.37 -3.25 -5.29
C GLY A 17 -10.84 -3.54 -5.01
N ARG A 18 -11.23 -4.82 -4.97
CA ARG A 18 -12.57 -5.22 -4.57
C ARG A 18 -12.85 -4.89 -3.11
N LEU A 19 -11.94 -5.28 -2.19
CA LEU A 19 -12.10 -5.04 -0.76
C LEU A 19 -12.20 -3.55 -0.43
N TYR A 20 -11.22 -2.76 -0.89
CA TYR A 20 -11.17 -1.34 -0.54
C TYR A 20 -12.11 -0.50 -1.38
N GLY A 21 -12.14 -0.70 -2.71
CA GLY A 21 -12.94 0.11 -3.62
C GLY A 21 -14.43 -0.24 -3.59
N ILE A 22 -14.78 -1.52 -3.68
CA ILE A 22 -16.20 -1.93 -3.78
C ILE A 22 -16.82 -2.16 -2.40
N GLU A 23 -16.22 -3.02 -1.59
CA GLU A 23 -16.85 -3.45 -0.32
C GLU A 23 -16.78 -2.36 0.77
N ARG A 24 -15.67 -1.60 0.81
CA ARG A 24 -15.48 -0.50 1.78
C ARG A 24 -15.79 0.90 1.23
N GLY A 25 -15.99 1.03 -0.08
CA GLY A 25 -16.31 2.30 -0.72
C GLY A 25 -15.20 3.36 -0.62
N LEU A 26 -13.94 2.94 -0.60
CA LEU A 26 -12.79 3.83 -0.51
C LEU A 26 -12.15 4.04 -1.88
N ASP A 27 -11.56 5.22 -2.10
CA ASP A 27 -10.78 5.47 -3.29
C ASP A 27 -9.44 4.75 -3.21
N CYS A 28 -9.09 3.99 -4.24
CA CYS A 28 -7.88 3.18 -4.26
C CYS A 28 -7.32 2.98 -5.66
N GLY A 29 -6.03 2.67 -5.76
CA GLY A 29 -5.39 2.39 -7.04
C GLY A 29 -4.08 1.63 -6.92
N PRO A 30 -3.75 0.81 -7.93
CA PRO A 30 -2.54 0.02 -7.98
C PRO A 30 -1.38 0.74 -8.67
N ASN A 31 -0.16 0.28 -8.38
CA ASN A 31 1.08 0.64 -9.09
C ASN A 31 1.26 2.16 -9.26
N ILE A 32 1.14 2.89 -8.17
CA ILE A 32 1.23 4.36 -8.16
C ILE A 32 2.67 4.80 -7.97
N ILE A 33 3.17 5.60 -8.91
CA ILE A 33 4.47 6.25 -8.75
C ILE A 33 4.34 7.34 -7.71
N MET A 34 5.06 7.16 -6.61
CA MET A 34 5.14 8.12 -5.51
C MET A 34 6.20 9.15 -5.84
N ASP A 35 5.76 10.28 -6.41
CA ASP A 35 6.61 11.37 -6.86
C ASP A 35 6.65 12.51 -5.83
N ARG A 36 7.84 13.03 -5.57
CA ARG A 36 8.06 14.18 -4.68
C ARG A 36 7.53 15.52 -5.22
N TYR A 37 7.22 15.62 -6.51
CA TYR A 37 6.93 16.90 -7.17
C TYR A 37 5.48 17.36 -7.13
N TRP A 38 4.54 16.53 -6.69
CA TRP A 38 3.13 16.90 -6.69
C TRP A 38 2.80 18.10 -5.75
N LYS A 39 3.55 18.29 -4.67
CA LYS A 39 3.38 19.44 -3.75
C LYS A 39 3.68 20.80 -4.36
N ILE A 40 4.33 20.86 -5.52
CA ILE A 40 4.56 22.11 -6.24
C ILE A 40 3.24 22.79 -6.63
N TRP A 41 2.17 22.02 -6.80
CA TRP A 41 0.84 22.52 -7.18
C TRP A 41 0.04 23.07 -6.00
N ASP A 42 0.42 22.78 -4.79
CA ASP A 42 -0.29 23.20 -3.56
C ASP A 42 0.31 24.46 -2.91
N GLY A 43 1.24 25.15 -3.60
CA GLY A 43 1.87 26.39 -3.09
C GLY A 43 2.79 26.14 -1.88
N GLY A 44 3.09 24.90 -1.55
CA GLY A 44 3.92 24.53 -0.42
C GLY A 44 5.41 24.61 -0.74
N GLU A 45 6.22 25.03 0.26
CA GLU A 45 7.67 25.02 0.17
C GLU A 45 8.21 23.63 -0.18
N ARG A 46 9.19 23.56 -1.08
CA ARG A 46 9.94 22.36 -1.41
C ARG A 46 10.43 21.68 -0.13
N GLN A 47 9.84 20.57 0.24
CA GLN A 47 10.45 19.72 1.27
C GLN A 47 11.47 18.79 0.60
N ASP A 48 12.74 19.16 0.65
CA ASP A 48 13.88 18.40 0.13
C ASP A 48 14.15 17.05 0.85
N ARG A 49 13.19 16.58 1.64
CA ARG A 49 13.36 15.39 2.47
C ARG A 49 13.14 14.05 1.75
N TYR A 50 12.65 14.08 0.53
CA TYR A 50 12.35 12.87 -0.22
C TYR A 50 13.44 12.58 -1.27
N SER A 51 14.15 11.47 -1.12
CA SER A 51 15.35 11.16 -1.92
C SER A 51 15.09 10.30 -3.17
N GLY A 52 13.84 10.02 -3.54
CA GLY A 52 13.57 9.18 -4.72
C GLY A 52 12.10 9.04 -5.06
N CYS A 53 11.85 8.57 -6.28
CA CYS A 53 10.56 8.04 -6.69
C CYS A 53 10.57 6.53 -6.48
N TYR A 54 9.46 5.96 -6.02
CA TYR A 54 9.22 4.52 -6.01
C TYR A 54 7.80 4.25 -6.48
N GLU A 55 7.51 3.02 -6.87
CA GLU A 55 6.17 2.60 -7.21
C GLU A 55 5.58 1.85 -6.01
N ALA A 56 4.47 2.35 -5.48
CA ALA A 56 3.68 1.67 -4.47
C ALA A 56 2.76 0.65 -5.14
N ASP A 57 2.75 -0.59 -4.67
CA ASP A 57 1.94 -1.65 -5.27
C ASP A 57 0.45 -1.33 -5.21
N PHE A 58 -0.01 -0.77 -4.09
CA PHE A 58 -1.39 -0.37 -3.93
C PHE A 58 -1.54 0.77 -2.90
N LEU A 59 -2.39 1.75 -3.22
CA LEU A 59 -2.76 2.84 -2.32
C LEU A 59 -4.26 2.89 -2.10
N TYR A 60 -4.68 3.34 -0.91
CA TYR A 60 -6.08 3.71 -0.67
C TYR A 60 -6.17 4.96 0.21
N ILE A 61 -7.28 5.70 0.05
CA ILE A 61 -7.58 6.89 0.84
C ILE A 61 -8.76 6.58 1.75
N THR A 62 -8.61 6.87 3.04
CA THR A 62 -9.68 6.70 4.02
C THR A 62 -10.72 7.83 3.92
N ASN A 63 -11.89 7.64 4.53
CA ASN A 63 -12.92 8.69 4.62
C ASN A 63 -12.42 9.96 5.35
N GLY A 64 -11.36 9.85 6.15
CA GLY A 64 -10.68 11.00 6.77
C GLY A 64 -9.58 11.61 5.90
N TYR A 65 -9.52 11.28 4.61
CA TYR A 65 -8.54 11.78 3.64
C TYR A 65 -7.09 11.43 3.95
N TYR A 66 -6.84 10.35 4.69
CA TYR A 66 -5.49 9.83 4.92
C TYR A 66 -5.13 8.76 3.90
N LEU A 67 -3.93 8.90 3.32
CA LEU A 67 -3.37 7.95 2.36
C LEU A 67 -2.66 6.82 3.10
N TYR A 68 -2.95 5.58 2.71
CA TYR A 68 -2.28 4.38 3.18
C TYR A 68 -1.68 3.63 2.00
N GLU A 69 -0.54 2.99 2.26
CA GLU A 69 0.19 2.19 1.31
C GLU A 69 0.08 0.71 1.67
N VAL A 70 -0.04 -0.14 0.66
CA VAL A 70 -0.07 -1.60 0.81
C VAL A 70 0.94 -2.19 -0.17
N GLU A 71 1.97 -2.85 0.38
CA GLU A 71 2.97 -3.61 -0.36
C GLU A 71 2.57 -5.07 -0.45
N ILE A 72 2.57 -5.62 -1.67
CA ILE A 72 2.14 -6.97 -1.96
C ILE A 72 3.36 -7.89 -2.01
N LYS A 73 3.31 -8.99 -1.27
CA LYS A 73 4.40 -9.98 -1.24
C LYS A 73 3.84 -11.38 -1.47
N VAL A 74 4.29 -12.00 -2.55
CA VAL A 74 3.85 -13.34 -2.96
C VAL A 74 4.84 -14.44 -2.57
N SER A 75 6.06 -14.08 -2.15
CA SER A 75 7.08 -15.00 -1.70
C SER A 75 7.87 -14.48 -0.51
N ILE A 76 8.45 -15.39 0.27
CA ILE A 76 9.31 -15.02 1.39
C ILE A 76 10.61 -14.36 0.92
N ALA A 77 11.12 -14.75 -0.24
CA ALA A 77 12.32 -14.14 -0.82
C ALA A 77 12.09 -12.67 -1.16
N ASP A 78 10.94 -12.34 -1.74
CA ASP A 78 10.54 -10.98 -2.05
C ASP A 78 10.29 -10.18 -0.76
N PHE A 79 9.58 -10.76 0.21
CA PHE A 79 9.38 -10.14 1.52
C PHE A 79 10.71 -9.81 2.21
N ARG A 80 11.70 -10.73 2.19
CA ARG A 80 13.04 -10.52 2.77
C ARG A 80 13.86 -9.49 1.97
N ALA A 81 13.75 -9.49 0.64
CA ALA A 81 14.43 -8.51 -0.23
C ALA A 81 13.98 -7.08 0.08
N GLU A 82 12.69 -6.88 0.35
CA GLU A 82 12.13 -5.58 0.73
C GLU A 82 12.78 -5.01 1.99
N GLN A 83 13.14 -5.88 2.95
CA GLN A 83 13.74 -5.46 4.22
C GLN A 83 15.13 -4.83 4.06
N LYS A 84 15.81 -5.10 2.94
CA LYS A 84 17.14 -4.57 2.62
C LYS A 84 17.09 -3.21 1.91
N LYS A 85 15.92 -2.78 1.45
CA LYS A 85 15.75 -1.49 0.80
C LYS A 85 15.77 -0.38 1.85
N ASN A 86 16.73 0.54 1.73
CA ASN A 86 16.79 1.73 2.57
C ASN A 86 15.87 2.81 1.99
N LYS A 87 15.07 3.45 2.85
CA LYS A 87 14.22 4.63 2.53
C LYS A 87 13.12 4.40 1.49
N TYR A 88 12.51 3.22 1.47
CA TYR A 88 11.23 2.98 0.79
C TYR A 88 10.07 3.22 1.77
N HIS A 89 8.92 3.62 1.24
CA HIS A 89 7.67 3.80 2.00
C HIS A 89 7.69 4.96 3.02
N ASP A 90 8.56 5.94 2.83
CA ASP A 90 8.68 7.13 3.68
C ASP A 90 8.02 8.39 3.08
N HIS A 91 7.19 8.23 2.05
CA HIS A 91 6.52 9.35 1.40
C HIS A 91 5.74 10.19 2.42
N PRO A 92 5.86 11.53 2.39
CA PRO A 92 5.29 12.41 3.43
C PRO A 92 3.77 12.35 3.55
N ASP A 93 3.06 11.89 2.52
CA ASP A 93 1.61 11.76 2.56
C ASP A 93 1.12 10.43 3.11
N VAL A 94 1.98 9.40 3.14
CA VAL A 94 1.60 8.06 3.60
C VAL A 94 1.48 8.04 5.11
N LYS A 95 0.25 7.79 5.60
CA LYS A 95 -0.07 7.71 7.02
C LYS A 95 0.38 6.42 7.67
N GLY A 96 0.35 5.33 6.94
CA GLY A 96 0.76 4.01 7.40
C GLY A 96 0.96 3.04 6.25
N LEU A 97 1.84 2.06 6.48
CA LEU A 97 2.18 1.00 5.54
C LEU A 97 1.60 -0.32 6.01
N TYR A 98 1.04 -1.10 5.09
CA TYR A 98 0.69 -2.50 5.28
C TYR A 98 1.50 -3.39 4.35
N TYR A 99 1.85 -4.59 4.81
CA TYR A 99 2.18 -5.70 3.94
C TYR A 99 0.93 -6.56 3.71
N PHE A 100 0.71 -6.94 2.46
CA PHE A 100 -0.34 -7.87 2.06
C PHE A 100 0.30 -9.14 1.53
N VAL A 101 0.08 -10.24 2.23
CA VAL A 101 0.71 -11.54 1.94
C VAL A 101 -0.35 -12.59 1.68
N THR A 102 0.00 -13.61 0.89
CA THR A 102 -0.90 -14.76 0.70
C THR A 102 -1.07 -15.56 1.97
N GLN A 103 -2.21 -16.24 2.13
CA GLN A 103 -2.44 -17.15 3.26
C GLN A 103 -1.38 -18.25 3.35
N GLU A 104 -0.94 -18.77 2.21
CA GLU A 104 0.10 -19.80 2.17
C GLU A 104 1.45 -19.28 2.69
N LEU A 105 1.87 -18.09 2.23
CA LEU A 105 3.11 -17.45 2.69
C LEU A 105 3.04 -17.18 4.19
N TYR A 106 1.93 -16.63 4.65
CA TYR A 106 1.71 -16.35 6.07
C TYR A 106 1.79 -17.62 6.93
N SER A 107 1.06 -18.68 6.55
CA SER A 107 1.05 -19.94 7.32
C SER A 107 2.42 -20.59 7.45
N LYS A 108 3.30 -20.43 6.44
CA LYS A 108 4.66 -20.98 6.46
C LYS A 108 5.66 -20.15 7.25
N HIS A 109 5.45 -18.84 7.37
CA HIS A 109 6.42 -17.88 7.89
C HIS A 109 5.81 -16.88 8.88
N GLU A 110 4.77 -17.27 9.61
CA GLU A 110 3.97 -16.38 10.45
C GLU A 110 4.82 -15.56 11.44
N ASP A 111 5.70 -16.24 12.20
CA ASP A 111 6.50 -15.58 13.23
C ASP A 111 7.47 -14.57 12.66
N GLU A 112 8.15 -14.92 11.54
CA GLU A 112 9.09 -14.04 10.86
C GLU A 112 8.38 -12.80 10.32
N ILE A 113 7.25 -12.99 9.63
CA ILE A 113 6.48 -11.90 9.03
C ILE A 113 5.93 -10.97 10.10
N LYS A 114 5.35 -11.52 11.17
CA LYS A 114 4.83 -10.72 12.29
C LYS A 114 5.93 -9.94 13.00
N ALA A 115 7.08 -10.57 13.27
CA ALA A 115 8.21 -9.91 13.93
C ALA A 115 8.71 -8.73 13.10
N THR A 116 8.92 -8.95 11.79
CA THR A 116 9.36 -7.91 10.86
C THR A 116 8.36 -6.74 10.76
N CYS A 117 7.06 -7.04 10.63
CA CYS A 117 6.03 -6.00 10.59
C CYS A 117 6.02 -5.16 11.86
N LYS A 118 6.14 -5.79 13.04
CA LYS A 118 6.20 -5.08 14.33
C LYS A 118 7.43 -4.20 14.46
N GLU A 119 8.59 -4.71 14.08
CA GLU A 119 9.86 -3.96 14.09
C GLU A 119 9.77 -2.69 13.21
N LYS A 120 9.22 -2.83 12.00
CA LYS A 120 9.03 -1.71 11.08
C LYS A 120 7.85 -0.81 11.41
N GLY A 121 6.99 -1.20 12.31
CA GLY A 121 5.72 -0.51 12.56
C GLY A 121 4.75 -0.62 11.39
N ALA A 122 4.91 -1.63 10.54
CA ALA A 122 3.98 -1.91 9.45
C ALA A 122 2.78 -2.73 9.92
N GLY A 123 1.64 -2.55 9.27
CA GLY A 123 0.50 -3.43 9.41
C GLY A 123 0.67 -4.72 8.60
N LEU A 124 -0.18 -5.69 8.83
CA LEU A 124 -0.19 -6.96 8.12
C LEU A 124 -1.60 -7.35 7.74
N ILE A 125 -1.82 -7.58 6.47
CA ILE A 125 -3.06 -8.09 5.88
C ILE A 125 -2.74 -9.44 5.26
N VAL A 126 -3.59 -10.42 5.52
CA VAL A 126 -3.45 -11.79 4.98
C VAL A 126 -4.57 -12.06 3.99
N ASP A 127 -4.20 -12.55 2.81
CA ASP A 127 -5.10 -12.94 1.74
C ASP A 127 -5.74 -14.30 2.02
N GLY A 128 -6.57 -14.34 3.06
CA GLY A 128 -7.39 -15.49 3.40
C GLY A 128 -8.81 -15.39 2.86
N TYR A 129 -9.67 -16.23 3.38
CA TYR A 129 -11.10 -16.17 3.09
C TYR A 129 -11.89 -16.13 4.41
N PRO A 130 -12.26 -14.92 4.90
CA PRO A 130 -12.11 -13.58 4.32
C PRO A 130 -10.67 -13.02 4.40
N ILE A 131 -10.38 -11.94 3.66
CA ILE A 131 -9.14 -11.16 3.83
C ILE A 131 -9.14 -10.57 5.24
N THR A 132 -8.03 -10.76 5.96
CA THR A 132 -7.97 -10.42 7.40
C THR A 132 -6.81 -9.47 7.69
N THR A 133 -7.06 -8.40 8.44
CA THR A 133 -6.03 -7.55 9.02
C THR A 133 -5.53 -8.18 10.32
N VAL A 134 -4.32 -8.71 10.31
CA VAL A 134 -3.68 -9.37 11.46
C VAL A 134 -2.99 -8.37 12.39
N LEU A 135 -2.33 -7.35 11.81
CA LEU A 135 -1.68 -6.27 12.55
C LEU A 135 -2.09 -4.92 11.96
N LYS A 136 -2.34 -3.94 12.85
CA LYS A 136 -2.50 -2.54 12.43
C LYS A 136 -1.13 -1.86 12.37
N PRO A 137 -0.91 -0.91 11.45
CA PRO A 137 0.36 -0.20 11.36
C PRO A 137 0.49 0.83 12.48
N LYS A 138 1.73 1.16 12.83
CA LYS A 138 2.04 2.34 13.61
C LYS A 138 1.86 3.56 12.72
N VAL A 139 0.79 4.31 12.95
CA VAL A 139 0.47 5.49 12.13
C VAL A 139 1.41 6.65 12.42
N ARG A 140 1.83 7.35 11.38
CA ARG A 140 2.66 8.56 11.48
C ARG A 140 1.83 9.74 11.99
N LYS A 141 2.25 10.34 13.10
CA LYS A 141 1.52 11.45 13.72
C LYS A 141 1.69 12.78 12.98
N ASP A 142 2.79 12.94 12.27
CA ASP A 142 3.15 14.13 11.49
C ASP A 142 2.39 14.25 10.16
N VAL A 143 1.79 13.16 9.68
CA VAL A 143 1.03 13.14 8.41
C VAL A 143 -0.36 13.70 8.62
N LYS A 144 -0.67 14.75 7.87
CA LYS A 144 -1.99 15.40 7.83
C LYS A 144 -2.90 14.74 6.77
N PRO A 145 -4.22 14.94 6.86
CA PRO A 145 -5.12 14.59 5.76
C PRO A 145 -4.69 15.25 4.47
N LEU A 146 -4.96 14.61 3.34
CA LEU A 146 -4.73 15.21 2.02
C LEU A 146 -5.56 16.50 1.90
N SER A 147 -4.98 17.53 1.28
CA SER A 147 -5.73 18.68 0.82
C SER A 147 -6.64 18.29 -0.35
N ASP A 148 -7.62 19.14 -0.69
CA ASP A 148 -8.51 18.92 -1.85
C ASP A 148 -7.70 18.68 -3.14
N ASN A 149 -6.64 19.45 -3.37
CA ASN A 149 -5.77 19.29 -4.52
C ASN A 149 -4.98 17.96 -4.47
N GLY A 150 -4.47 17.59 -3.32
CA GLY A 150 -3.80 16.31 -3.10
C GLY A 150 -4.73 15.13 -3.33
N TYR A 151 -5.94 15.21 -2.81
CA TYR A 151 -6.97 14.19 -3.02
C TYR A 151 -7.33 14.03 -4.50
N ILE A 152 -7.61 15.13 -5.20
CA ILE A 152 -7.90 15.12 -6.65
C ILE A 152 -6.71 14.56 -7.45
N TYR A 153 -5.47 14.87 -7.05
CA TYR A 153 -4.28 14.33 -7.68
C TYR A 153 -4.26 12.80 -7.63
N TYR A 154 -4.44 12.21 -6.43
CA TYR A 154 -4.45 10.76 -6.29
C TYR A 154 -5.63 10.11 -7.01
N LEU A 155 -6.83 10.69 -6.98
CA LEU A 155 -7.98 10.19 -7.75
C LEU A 155 -7.66 10.07 -9.25
N ARG A 156 -7.00 11.08 -9.82
CA ARG A 156 -6.59 11.05 -11.24
C ARG A 156 -5.56 9.94 -11.52
N LEU A 157 -4.63 9.71 -10.59
CA LEU A 157 -3.67 8.61 -10.72
C LEU A 157 -4.37 7.25 -10.66
N PHE A 158 -5.28 7.05 -9.70
CA PHE A 158 -6.05 5.82 -9.56
C PHE A 158 -6.87 5.52 -10.82
N ALA A 159 -7.63 6.50 -11.32
CA ALA A 159 -8.41 6.35 -12.54
C ALA A 159 -7.54 5.93 -13.74
N LYS A 160 -6.38 6.56 -13.94
CA LYS A 160 -5.46 6.22 -15.03
C LYS A 160 -4.94 4.77 -14.93
N LYS A 161 -4.65 4.30 -13.72
CA LYS A 161 -4.11 2.95 -13.51
C LYS A 161 -5.17 1.87 -13.71
N TRP A 162 -6.40 2.08 -13.23
CA TRP A 162 -7.49 1.14 -13.45
C TRP A 162 -7.90 1.02 -14.92
N VAL A 163 -7.91 2.12 -15.67
CA VAL A 163 -8.22 2.10 -17.12
C VAL A 163 -7.16 1.33 -17.91
N ARG A 164 -5.88 1.41 -17.54
CA ARG A 164 -4.79 0.71 -18.23
C ARG A 164 -4.72 -0.80 -17.95
N ARG A 165 -5.44 -1.28 -16.95
CA ARG A 165 -5.49 -2.71 -16.59
C ARG A 165 -6.59 -3.51 -17.30
N ARG A 166 -7.37 -2.89 -18.19
CA ARG A 166 -8.43 -3.55 -18.96
C ARG A 166 -7.90 -4.27 -20.18
#